data_f59e3a142ecb22bbba6575df09459398
#
_entry.id   f59e3a142ecb22bbba6575df09459398
#
_cell.length_a   1.000
_cell.length_b   1.000
_cell.length_c   1.000
_cell.angle_alpha   90.00
_cell.angle_beta   90.00
_cell.angle_gamma   90.00
#
_symmetry.space_group_name_H-M   'P 1'
#
loop_
_entity.id
_entity.type
_entity.pdbx_description
1 polymer ?
#
loop_
_entity_poly.entity_id
_entity_poly.type
_entity_poly.pdbx_seq_one_letter_code
_entity_poly.pdbx_strand_id
1 'polypeptide(L)'
;MKNILSFFSIFLVYQCILCQGLKEEKMAQLAFMVGEWVGTSKAYTNGKLTREIPAFENIAYDLDSSILVLQLNSESLLLHTIIYYDENDSTYYYYPFSKRGVRPAPASFMNGQLIVQSSETKRFVFGSTDDGRFREYGEVLTNGKWVKYFQDDFTNTQ
;
A
#
# COMPACT_ATOMS: atom_id res chain seq x y z
N MET A 1 31.54 -27.37 29.83
CA MET A 1 31.20 -27.13 28.42
C MET A 1 29.72 -27.36 28.00
N LYS A 2 28.91 -28.08 28.79
CA LYS A 2 27.45 -28.31 28.46
C LYS A 2 26.57 -27.05 28.61
N ASN A 3 26.92 -26.09 29.47
CA ASN A 3 26.06 -24.92 29.76
C ASN A 3 26.20 -23.78 28.72
N ILE A 4 27.29 -23.74 27.94
CA ILE A 4 27.50 -22.71 26.89
C ILE A 4 26.62 -22.96 25.66
N LEU A 5 26.40 -24.24 25.30
CA LEU A 5 25.55 -24.61 24.14
C LEU A 5 24.07 -24.24 24.39
N SER A 6 23.58 -24.38 25.64
CA SER A 6 22.18 -24.05 25.99
C SER A 6 21.90 -22.55 25.90
N PHE A 7 22.87 -21.71 26.25
CA PHE A 7 22.74 -20.25 26.21
C PHE A 7 22.72 -19.73 24.78
N PHE A 8 23.49 -20.34 23.88
CA PHE A 8 23.53 -19.97 22.46
C PHE A 8 22.24 -20.33 21.72
N SER A 9 21.59 -21.46 22.08
CA SER A 9 20.31 -21.86 21.49
C SER A 9 19.17 -20.94 21.90
N ILE A 10 19.15 -20.42 23.12
CA ILE A 10 18.13 -19.47 23.60
C ILE A 10 18.26 -18.12 22.88
N PHE A 11 19.48 -17.67 22.61
CA PHE A 11 19.72 -16.39 21.90
C PHE A 11 19.27 -16.43 20.44
N LEU A 12 19.44 -17.57 19.75
CA LEU A 12 18.99 -17.75 18.36
C LEU A 12 17.45 -17.77 18.26
N VAL A 13 16.75 -18.39 19.20
CA VAL A 13 15.29 -18.42 19.23
C VAL A 13 14.72 -17.02 19.48
N TYR A 14 15.38 -16.22 20.33
CA TYR A 14 14.94 -14.85 20.63
C TYR A 14 15.04 -13.91 19.40
N GLN A 15 16.03 -14.09 18.56
CA GLN A 15 16.18 -13.30 17.33
C GLN A 15 15.08 -13.64 16.29
N CYS A 16 14.67 -14.90 16.16
CA CYS A 16 13.58 -15.29 15.27
C CYS A 16 12.22 -14.72 15.70
N ILE A 17 11.96 -14.63 17.00
CA ILE A 17 10.70 -14.07 17.53
C ILE A 17 10.62 -12.56 17.30
N LEU A 18 11.74 -11.84 17.42
CA LEU A 18 11.79 -10.39 17.15
C LEU A 18 11.60 -10.07 15.66
N CYS A 19 12.06 -10.94 14.76
CA CYS A 19 11.93 -10.75 13.32
C CYS A 19 10.46 -10.95 12.85
N GLN A 20 9.76 -11.96 13.36
CA GLN A 20 8.34 -12.19 13.04
C GLN A 20 7.45 -11.02 13.51
N GLY A 21 7.78 -10.38 14.63
CA GLY A 21 7.06 -9.22 15.15
C GLY A 21 7.22 -7.95 14.31
N LEU A 22 8.36 -7.74 13.65
CA LEU A 22 8.60 -6.53 12.87
C LEU A 22 7.72 -6.47 11.63
N LYS A 23 7.65 -7.55 10.85
CA LYS A 23 6.80 -7.62 9.65
C LYS A 23 5.32 -7.40 10.00
N GLU A 24 4.85 -8.08 11.05
CA GLU A 24 3.48 -7.95 11.53
C GLU A 24 3.18 -6.50 11.96
N GLU A 25 4.08 -5.86 12.73
CA GLU A 25 3.97 -4.46 13.11
C GLU A 25 3.90 -3.53 11.88
N LYS A 26 4.76 -3.75 10.90
CA LYS A 26 4.79 -2.95 9.68
C LYS A 26 3.53 -3.15 8.84
N MET A 27 3.09 -4.38 8.65
CA MET A 27 1.85 -4.64 7.91
C MET A 27 0.62 -4.07 8.63
N ALA A 28 0.58 -4.08 9.97
CA ALA A 28 -0.50 -3.47 10.75
C ALA A 28 -0.63 -1.96 10.54
N GLN A 29 0.43 -1.25 10.13
CA GLN A 29 0.37 0.16 9.76
C GLN A 29 -0.55 0.43 8.56
N LEU A 30 -0.83 -0.60 7.74
CA LEU A 30 -1.70 -0.51 6.56
C LEU A 30 -3.17 -0.83 6.86
N ALA A 31 -3.54 -1.07 8.13
CA ALA A 31 -4.90 -1.43 8.52
C ALA A 31 -5.96 -0.41 8.10
N PHE A 32 -5.58 0.87 7.95
CA PHE A 32 -6.48 1.93 7.47
C PHE A 32 -6.99 1.71 6.03
N MET A 33 -6.32 0.86 5.25
CA MET A 33 -6.72 0.51 3.89
C MET A 33 -7.78 -0.60 3.85
N VAL A 34 -7.85 -1.43 4.91
CA VAL A 34 -8.70 -2.64 4.93
C VAL A 34 -10.18 -2.26 4.90
N GLY A 35 -10.95 -2.88 4.01
CA GLY A 35 -12.40 -2.69 3.91
C GLY A 35 -12.95 -2.94 2.52
N GLU A 36 -14.26 -2.78 2.43
CA GLU A 36 -15.00 -2.72 1.16
C GLU A 36 -15.35 -1.26 0.88
N TRP A 37 -14.79 -0.71 -0.18
CA TRP A 37 -14.77 0.70 -0.48
C TRP A 37 -15.56 1.00 -1.75
N VAL A 38 -16.52 1.93 -1.65
CA VAL A 38 -17.29 2.45 -2.79
C VAL A 38 -17.07 3.94 -2.89
N GLY A 39 -16.82 4.41 -4.11
CA GLY A 39 -16.53 5.83 -4.31
C GLY A 39 -16.42 6.22 -5.77
N THR A 40 -15.62 7.24 -6.01
CA THR A 40 -15.39 7.80 -7.35
C THR A 40 -13.92 7.95 -7.64
N SER A 41 -13.56 7.62 -8.89
CA SER A 41 -12.25 7.87 -9.47
C SER A 41 -12.29 9.10 -10.35
N LYS A 42 -11.42 10.07 -10.05
CA LYS A 42 -11.33 11.38 -10.70
C LYS A 42 -10.01 11.49 -11.46
N ALA A 43 -10.08 11.85 -12.74
CA ALA A 43 -8.89 12.14 -13.55
C ALA A 43 -8.74 13.64 -13.79
N TYR A 44 -7.49 14.11 -13.75
CA TYR A 44 -7.15 15.52 -13.91
C TYR A 44 -6.15 15.70 -15.06
N THR A 45 -6.38 16.77 -15.86
CA THR A 45 -5.43 17.24 -16.87
C THR A 45 -5.17 18.72 -16.63
N ASN A 46 -3.91 19.11 -16.44
CA ASN A 46 -3.52 20.47 -16.10
C ASN A 46 -4.32 21.06 -14.92
N GLY A 47 -4.54 20.24 -13.86
CA GLY A 47 -5.27 20.62 -12.66
C GLY A 47 -6.79 20.73 -12.82
N LYS A 48 -7.35 20.46 -14.00
CA LYS A 48 -8.79 20.46 -14.24
C LYS A 48 -9.33 19.04 -14.23
N LEU A 49 -10.46 18.82 -13.57
CA LEU A 49 -11.21 17.56 -13.59
C LEU A 49 -11.66 17.29 -15.03
N THR A 50 -11.29 16.13 -15.57
CA THR A 50 -11.62 15.72 -16.94
C THR A 50 -12.53 14.50 -17.01
N ARG A 51 -12.56 13.70 -15.95
CA ARG A 51 -13.41 12.53 -15.84
C ARG A 51 -13.68 12.21 -14.37
N GLU A 52 -14.89 11.73 -14.08
CA GLU A 52 -15.28 11.16 -12.80
C GLU A 52 -16.15 9.93 -13.10
N ILE A 53 -15.78 8.80 -12.51
CA ILE A 53 -16.47 7.50 -12.71
C ILE A 53 -16.59 6.77 -11.38
N PRO A 54 -17.59 5.90 -11.20
CA PRO A 54 -17.68 5.01 -10.06
C PRO A 54 -16.46 4.10 -9.98
N ALA A 55 -16.01 3.84 -8.75
CA ALA A 55 -14.94 2.90 -8.44
C ALA A 55 -15.32 2.08 -7.21
N PHE A 56 -14.90 0.83 -7.20
CA PHE A 56 -15.07 -0.11 -6.10
C PHE A 56 -13.72 -0.73 -5.79
N GLU A 57 -13.41 -0.85 -4.51
CA GLU A 57 -12.19 -1.46 -4.05
C GLU A 57 -12.45 -2.38 -2.87
N ASN A 58 -11.92 -3.61 -2.93
CA ASN A 58 -11.90 -4.54 -1.82
C ASN A 58 -10.46 -4.75 -1.37
N ILE A 59 -10.19 -4.48 -0.10
CA ILE A 59 -8.86 -4.56 0.47
C ILE A 59 -8.90 -5.43 1.73
N ALA A 60 -8.12 -6.49 1.73
CA ALA A 60 -8.06 -7.42 2.85
C ALA A 60 -6.63 -7.95 3.06
N TYR A 61 -6.34 -8.30 4.30
CA TYR A 61 -5.14 -9.10 4.60
C TYR A 61 -5.30 -10.54 4.12
N ASP A 62 -4.18 -11.16 3.75
CA ASP A 62 -4.06 -12.57 3.40
C ASP A 62 -2.73 -13.14 3.93
N LEU A 63 -2.55 -14.47 3.88
CA LEU A 63 -1.37 -15.18 4.38
C LEU A 63 -1.00 -14.77 5.81
N ASP A 64 -1.94 -14.92 6.75
CA ASP A 64 -1.76 -14.54 8.16
C ASP A 64 -1.27 -13.09 8.32
N SER A 65 -1.87 -12.17 7.58
CA SER A 65 -1.54 -10.74 7.53
C SER A 65 -0.15 -10.40 7.00
N SER A 66 0.51 -11.38 6.34
CA SER A 66 1.83 -11.17 5.73
C SER A 66 1.79 -10.34 4.44
N ILE A 67 0.61 -10.27 3.81
CA ILE A 67 0.36 -9.45 2.62
C ILE A 67 -0.97 -8.72 2.76
N LEU A 68 -1.10 -7.61 2.04
CA LEU A 68 -2.35 -6.90 1.82
C LEU A 68 -2.73 -7.03 0.34
N VAL A 69 -3.96 -7.47 0.07
CA VAL A 69 -4.48 -7.68 -1.29
C VAL A 69 -5.53 -6.62 -1.57
N LEU A 70 -5.33 -5.85 -2.65
CA LEU A 70 -6.27 -4.85 -3.16
C LEU A 70 -6.87 -5.34 -4.47
N GLN A 71 -8.18 -5.21 -4.61
CA GLN A 71 -8.92 -5.50 -5.83
C GLN A 71 -9.71 -4.27 -6.25
N LEU A 72 -9.13 -3.49 -7.18
CA LEU A 72 -9.80 -2.32 -7.76
C LEU A 72 -10.61 -2.74 -8.97
N ASN A 73 -11.87 -2.33 -8.99
CA ASN A 73 -12.78 -2.48 -10.12
C ASN A 73 -13.42 -1.14 -10.47
N SER A 74 -13.10 -0.62 -11.64
CA SER A 74 -13.75 0.54 -12.22
C SER A 74 -14.02 0.31 -13.71
N GLU A 75 -14.82 1.16 -14.33
CA GLU A 75 -15.09 1.08 -15.76
C GLU A 75 -13.81 1.10 -16.61
N SER A 76 -12.77 1.77 -16.17
CA SER A 76 -11.53 1.97 -16.92
C SER A 76 -10.35 1.12 -16.48
N LEU A 77 -10.39 0.52 -15.28
CA LEU A 77 -9.25 -0.19 -14.69
C LEU A 77 -9.73 -1.35 -13.83
N LEU A 78 -9.19 -2.53 -14.14
CA LEU A 78 -9.21 -3.71 -13.28
C LEU A 78 -7.79 -3.93 -12.80
N LEU A 79 -7.59 -3.93 -11.49
CA LEU A 79 -6.28 -4.06 -10.88
C LEU A 79 -6.34 -5.02 -9.70
N HIS A 80 -5.40 -5.95 -9.64
CA HIS A 80 -5.11 -6.77 -8.47
C HIS A 80 -3.75 -6.36 -7.95
N THR A 81 -3.67 -5.90 -6.71
CA THR A 81 -2.40 -5.45 -6.13
C THR A 81 -2.07 -6.25 -4.89
N ILE A 82 -0.81 -6.63 -4.77
CA ILE A 82 -0.26 -7.21 -3.54
C ILE A 82 0.72 -6.21 -2.95
N ILE A 83 0.55 -5.91 -1.66
CA ILE A 83 1.51 -5.13 -0.87
C ILE A 83 2.06 -6.02 0.23
N TYR A 84 3.37 -6.01 0.43
CA TYR A 84 4.03 -6.69 1.54
C TYR A 84 5.24 -5.89 2.03
N TYR A 85 5.66 -6.17 3.26
CA TYR A 85 6.89 -5.62 3.83
C TYR A 85 8.00 -6.66 3.75
N ASP A 86 9.13 -6.28 3.16
CA ASP A 86 10.35 -7.10 3.13
C ASP A 86 11.28 -6.67 4.26
N GLU A 87 11.53 -7.59 5.18
CA GLU A 87 12.40 -7.35 6.35
C GLU A 87 13.88 -7.28 5.99
N ASN A 88 14.29 -7.89 4.86
CA ASN A 88 15.69 -7.93 4.46
C ASN A 88 16.20 -6.54 4.05
N ASP A 89 15.37 -5.73 3.43
CA ASP A 89 15.72 -4.38 3.01
C ASP A 89 14.87 -3.28 3.69
N SER A 90 14.00 -3.69 4.64
CA SER A 90 13.15 -2.80 5.42
C SER A 90 12.24 -1.92 4.53
N THR A 91 11.70 -2.49 3.45
CA THR A 91 10.96 -1.77 2.43
C THR A 91 9.59 -2.41 2.17
N TYR A 92 8.55 -1.61 1.98
CA TYR A 92 7.32 -2.10 1.40
C TYR A 92 7.45 -2.22 -0.10
N TYR A 93 6.79 -3.25 -0.66
CA TYR A 93 6.69 -3.45 -2.09
C TYR A 93 5.23 -3.50 -2.53
N TYR A 94 4.96 -2.81 -3.63
CA TYR A 94 3.66 -2.69 -4.28
C TYR A 94 3.70 -3.39 -5.64
N TYR A 95 2.93 -4.46 -5.82
CA TYR A 95 2.87 -5.30 -7.02
C TYR A 95 1.50 -5.17 -7.70
N PRO A 96 1.28 -4.22 -8.60
CA PRO A 96 0.02 -4.05 -9.32
C PRO A 96 -0.05 -4.97 -10.53
N PHE A 97 -0.93 -5.96 -10.48
CA PHE A 97 -1.23 -6.86 -11.60
C PHE A 97 -2.40 -6.31 -12.41
N SER A 98 -2.22 -6.12 -13.70
CA SER A 98 -3.24 -5.71 -14.64
C SER A 98 -3.18 -6.54 -15.91
N LYS A 99 -4.12 -6.35 -16.84
CA LYS A 99 -4.06 -6.96 -18.17
C LYS A 99 -2.79 -6.59 -18.97
N ARG A 100 -2.09 -5.54 -18.56
CA ARG A 100 -0.83 -5.07 -19.17
C ARG A 100 0.42 -5.65 -18.51
N GLY A 101 0.26 -6.56 -17.55
CA GLY A 101 1.34 -7.12 -16.75
C GLY A 101 1.49 -6.46 -15.38
N VAL A 102 2.65 -6.68 -14.77
CA VAL A 102 2.99 -6.16 -13.43
C VAL A 102 4.18 -5.21 -13.51
N ARG A 103 4.13 -4.14 -12.73
CA ARG A 103 5.26 -3.19 -12.56
C ARG A 103 5.48 -2.93 -11.08
N PRO A 104 6.30 -3.73 -10.42
CA PRO A 104 6.59 -3.56 -9.00
C PRO A 104 7.23 -2.20 -8.72
N ALA A 105 6.93 -1.66 -7.55
CA ALA A 105 7.53 -0.42 -7.08
C ALA A 105 7.78 -0.48 -5.57
N PRO A 106 8.89 0.13 -5.07
CA PRO A 106 9.12 0.29 -3.65
C PRO A 106 8.12 1.30 -3.07
N ALA A 107 7.82 1.12 -1.78
CA ALA A 107 6.97 2.02 -1.05
C ALA A 107 7.49 2.29 0.36
N SER A 108 7.06 3.39 0.96
CA SER A 108 7.37 3.78 2.32
C SER A 108 6.12 4.23 3.06
N PHE A 109 6.06 3.94 4.36
CA PHE A 109 4.99 4.45 5.21
C PHE A 109 5.49 5.66 5.99
N MET A 110 4.87 6.81 5.76
CA MET A 110 5.26 8.08 6.39
C MET A 110 4.02 8.92 6.70
N ASN A 111 3.95 9.48 7.90
CA ASN A 111 2.88 10.41 8.32
C ASN A 111 1.46 9.83 8.11
N GLY A 112 1.27 8.54 8.38
CA GLY A 112 -0.03 7.87 8.20
C GLY A 112 -0.40 7.55 6.75
N GLN A 113 0.54 7.65 5.82
CA GLN A 113 0.33 7.39 4.40
C GLN A 113 1.32 6.35 3.86
N LEU A 114 0.85 5.47 2.99
CA LEU A 114 1.71 4.64 2.16
C LEU A 114 2.02 5.38 0.86
N ILE A 115 3.31 5.61 0.59
CA ILE A 115 3.79 6.31 -0.60
C ILE A 115 4.54 5.33 -1.48
N VAL A 116 4.01 5.04 -2.65
CA VAL A 116 4.58 4.12 -3.65
C VAL A 116 5.34 4.92 -4.70
N GLN A 117 6.64 4.72 -4.81
CA GLN A 117 7.48 5.42 -5.78
C GLN A 117 7.55 4.63 -7.09
N SER A 118 6.64 4.93 -8.03
CA SER A 118 6.53 4.22 -9.31
C SER A 118 7.66 4.59 -10.30
N SER A 119 8.21 5.80 -10.20
CA SER A 119 9.43 6.27 -10.89
C SER A 119 9.97 7.51 -10.18
N GLU A 120 11.10 8.05 -10.64
CA GLU A 120 11.65 9.32 -10.10
C GLU A 120 10.66 10.48 -10.14
N THR A 121 9.74 10.46 -11.09
CA THR A 121 8.79 11.55 -11.34
C THR A 121 7.33 11.16 -11.13
N LYS A 122 7.04 9.95 -10.62
CA LYS A 122 5.67 9.48 -10.46
C LYS A 122 5.49 8.68 -9.16
N ARG A 123 4.45 9.02 -8.40
CA ARG A 123 4.13 8.31 -7.16
C ARG A 123 2.62 8.13 -6.99
N PHE A 124 2.26 7.15 -6.17
CA PHE A 124 0.92 6.95 -5.63
C PHE A 124 0.95 7.18 -4.13
N VAL A 125 -0.11 7.72 -3.58
CA VAL A 125 -0.25 7.99 -2.15
C VAL A 125 -1.60 7.46 -1.68
N PHE A 126 -1.57 6.64 -0.63
CA PHE A 126 -2.72 6.03 0.01
C PHE A 126 -2.81 6.55 1.44
N GLY A 127 -3.98 6.99 1.88
CA GLY A 127 -4.17 7.53 3.23
C GLY A 127 -5.63 7.60 3.65
N SER A 128 -5.83 7.82 4.94
CA SER A 128 -7.14 8.17 5.47
C SER A 128 -7.37 9.68 5.39
N THR A 129 -8.61 10.09 5.21
CA THR A 129 -9.04 11.47 5.41
C THR A 129 -9.44 11.69 6.88
N ASP A 130 -9.55 12.95 7.31
CA ASP A 130 -9.90 13.30 8.70
C ASP A 130 -11.29 12.77 9.12
N ASP A 131 -12.16 12.52 8.16
CA ASP A 131 -13.49 11.93 8.38
C ASP A 131 -13.53 10.39 8.20
N GLY A 132 -12.35 9.75 8.19
CA GLY A 132 -12.22 8.29 8.18
C GLY A 132 -12.46 7.62 6.83
N ARG A 133 -12.56 8.39 5.74
CA ARG A 133 -12.64 7.84 4.38
C ARG A 133 -11.26 7.43 3.88
N PHE A 134 -11.25 6.47 2.97
CA PHE A 134 -10.03 6.07 2.27
C PHE A 134 -9.84 6.95 1.02
N ARG A 135 -8.62 7.39 0.81
CA ARG A 135 -8.23 8.18 -0.36
C ARG A 135 -6.94 7.65 -0.94
N GLU A 136 -6.95 7.47 -2.25
CA GLU A 136 -5.71 7.30 -3.00
C GLU A 136 -5.59 8.36 -4.11
N TYR A 137 -4.36 8.69 -4.47
CA TYR A 137 -4.12 9.60 -5.58
C TYR A 137 -2.75 9.36 -6.21
N GLY A 138 -2.65 9.69 -7.50
CA GLY A 138 -1.40 9.67 -8.23
C GLY A 138 -0.90 11.08 -8.52
N GLU A 139 0.41 11.26 -8.39
CA GLU A 139 1.08 12.52 -8.68
C GLU A 139 2.23 12.33 -9.67
N VAL A 140 2.46 13.36 -10.46
CA VAL A 140 3.60 13.48 -11.36
C VAL A 140 4.40 14.73 -11.02
N LEU A 141 5.73 14.62 -11.00
CA LEU A 141 6.63 15.74 -10.77
C LEU A 141 6.73 16.61 -12.04
N THR A 142 6.24 17.83 -11.94
CA THR A 142 6.24 18.79 -13.06
C THR A 142 6.85 20.12 -12.56
N ASN A 143 7.94 20.55 -13.17
CA ASN A 143 8.65 21.78 -12.79
C ASN A 143 8.96 21.87 -11.27
N GLY A 144 9.42 20.73 -10.69
CA GLY A 144 9.78 20.64 -9.28
C GLY A 144 8.60 20.57 -8.29
N LYS A 145 7.36 20.44 -8.79
CA LYS A 145 6.14 20.34 -7.97
C LYS A 145 5.38 19.05 -8.29
N TRP A 146 4.88 18.37 -7.25
CA TRP A 146 3.99 17.26 -7.40
C TRP A 146 2.60 17.73 -7.80
N VAL A 147 2.08 17.22 -8.91
CA VAL A 147 0.77 17.58 -9.47
C VAL A 147 -0.08 16.33 -9.60
N LYS A 148 -1.27 16.34 -9.02
CA LYS A 148 -2.23 15.23 -9.12
C LYS A 148 -2.71 15.05 -10.55
N TYR A 149 -2.74 13.79 -11.01
CA TYR A 149 -3.35 13.41 -12.28
C TYR A 149 -4.54 12.45 -12.10
N PHE A 150 -4.69 11.82 -10.92
CA PHE A 150 -5.94 11.18 -10.50
C PHE A 150 -6.11 11.27 -8.98
N GLN A 151 -7.33 11.08 -8.50
CA GLN A 151 -7.67 10.91 -7.10
C GLN A 151 -8.93 10.06 -7.00
N ASP A 152 -8.89 9.07 -6.13
CA ASP A 152 -10.03 8.22 -5.78
C ASP A 152 -10.41 8.51 -4.32
N ASP A 153 -11.70 8.76 -4.11
CA ASP A 153 -12.30 9.03 -2.80
C ASP A 153 -13.32 7.95 -2.50
N PHE A 154 -13.13 7.24 -1.40
CA PHE A 154 -13.91 6.08 -1.03
C PHE A 154 -14.54 6.20 0.36
N THR A 155 -15.74 5.64 0.50
CA THR A 155 -16.44 5.43 1.78
C THR A 155 -16.55 3.94 2.04
N ASN A 156 -16.31 3.52 3.28
CA ASN A 156 -16.48 2.13 3.70
C ASN A 156 -17.96 1.75 3.68
N THR A 157 -18.26 0.53 3.22
CA THR A 157 -19.63 -0.01 3.15
C THR A 157 -19.94 -1.00 4.28
N GLN A 158 -18.98 -1.27 5.16
CA GLN A 158 -19.13 -2.14 6.32
C GLN A 158 -19.49 -1.36 7.59
#